data_d32cb19e5d36a34b3d0d585965bcc683
#
_entry.id   d32cb19e5d36a34b3d0d585965bcc683
#
_cell.length_a   1.000
_cell.length_b   1.000
_cell.length_c   1.000
_cell.angle_alpha   90.00
_cell.angle_beta   90.00
_cell.angle_gamma   90.00
#
_symmetry.space_group_name_H-M   'P 1'
#
loop_
_entity.id
_entity.type
_entity.pdbx_description
1 polymer ?
#
loop_
_entity_poly.entity_id
_entity_poly.type
_entity_poly.pdbx_seq_one_letter_code
_entity_poly.pdbx_strand_id
1 'polypeptide(L)'
;MFSPCASSAGGPVHPGPDPLRPHPLLTRYHASEQERRRQVNRWFDESAAHYDFITQAMSLGSGHWYRKQALLRAGLAEGMRVLDIACGTGVLASHAQDIVGVHGLVIGLDPSAGMLTEARRRGVDRRVQAVAEALPLGSERFDLLSMGYALRHVADLRATFREYRRVLKPGGKVLILEITPPRSRLPFQLLRFYLGRVIPVVARLGPGGRGARALMKYYWDTVENCVAPPVILEALEEAGFSSVSRHVEMGVFSENTAVR
;
A
#
# COMPACT_ATOMS: atom_id res chain seq x y z
N MET A 1 -37.98 0.16 -48.77
CA MET A 1 -36.55 0.48 -48.99
C MET A 1 -35.99 0.97 -47.67
N PHE A 2 -35.33 0.08 -46.92
CA PHE A 2 -34.64 0.42 -45.67
C PHE A 2 -33.14 0.35 -45.93
N SER A 3 -32.46 1.49 -45.80
CA SER A 3 -31.01 1.56 -45.86
C SER A 3 -30.39 1.08 -44.55
N PRO A 4 -29.33 0.28 -44.55
CA PRO A 4 -28.64 -0.12 -43.32
C PRO A 4 -27.72 0.99 -42.83
N CYS A 5 -27.80 1.27 -41.53
CA CYS A 5 -26.96 2.19 -40.79
C CYS A 5 -25.52 1.66 -40.75
N ALA A 6 -24.54 2.46 -41.17
CA ALA A 6 -23.14 2.11 -41.19
C ALA A 6 -22.61 2.02 -39.76
N SER A 7 -21.97 0.89 -39.44
CA SER A 7 -21.23 0.63 -38.21
C SER A 7 -19.95 1.49 -38.23
N SER A 8 -19.81 2.36 -37.25
CA SER A 8 -18.59 3.12 -37.00
C SER A 8 -17.49 2.18 -36.54
N ALA A 9 -16.49 1.98 -37.37
CA ALA A 9 -15.27 1.26 -37.05
C ALA A 9 -14.55 1.98 -35.89
N GLY A 10 -14.40 1.28 -34.78
CA GLY A 10 -13.54 1.72 -33.68
C GLY A 10 -12.11 1.86 -34.16
N GLY A 11 -11.58 3.07 -34.11
CA GLY A 11 -10.17 3.33 -34.39
C GLY A 11 -9.24 2.55 -33.44
N PRO A 12 -7.98 2.34 -33.80
CA PRO A 12 -7.02 1.61 -32.96
C PRO A 12 -6.88 2.31 -31.61
N VAL A 13 -7.20 1.58 -30.55
CA VAL A 13 -6.93 2.01 -29.17
C VAL A 13 -5.40 2.07 -29.06
N HIS A 14 -4.84 3.28 -29.03
CA HIS A 14 -3.41 3.46 -28.73
C HIS A 14 -3.15 2.85 -27.35
N PRO A 15 -2.23 1.91 -27.21
CA PRO A 15 -1.83 1.43 -25.88
C PRO A 15 -1.35 2.66 -25.09
N GLY A 16 -1.91 2.86 -23.91
CA GLY A 16 -1.44 3.91 -22.98
C GLY A 16 0.04 3.69 -22.64
N PRO A 17 0.71 4.67 -22.01
CA PRO A 17 2.10 4.53 -21.62
C PRO A 17 2.28 3.27 -20.79
N ASP A 18 3.44 2.61 -20.94
CA ASP A 18 3.79 1.41 -20.19
C ASP A 18 3.59 1.62 -18.69
N PRO A 19 3.09 0.60 -17.97
CA PRO A 19 2.83 0.71 -16.53
C PRO A 19 4.11 1.01 -15.76
N LEU A 20 4.07 2.02 -14.90
CA LEU A 20 5.18 2.35 -14.00
C LEU A 20 5.12 1.40 -12.80
N ARG A 21 5.86 0.31 -12.88
CA ARG A 21 5.90 -0.70 -11.82
C ARG A 21 6.78 -0.23 -10.65
N PRO A 22 6.35 -0.47 -9.39
CA PRO A 22 7.18 -0.13 -8.21
C PRO A 22 8.44 -0.99 -8.08
N HIS A 23 8.51 -2.14 -8.73
CA HIS A 23 9.71 -2.96 -8.90
C HIS A 23 9.58 -3.84 -10.14
N PRO A 24 10.70 -4.35 -10.73
CA PRO A 24 10.65 -5.31 -11.82
C PRO A 24 9.98 -6.62 -11.37
N LEU A 25 9.43 -7.38 -12.32
CA LEU A 25 8.90 -8.71 -12.03
C LEU A 25 10.02 -9.60 -11.49
N LEU A 26 9.85 -10.09 -10.28
CA LEU A 26 10.82 -11.00 -9.65
C LEU A 26 10.61 -12.42 -10.18
N THR A 27 11.29 -12.76 -11.28
CA THR A 27 11.10 -14.00 -12.06
C THR A 27 11.36 -15.28 -11.26
N ARG A 28 12.09 -15.21 -10.15
CA ARG A 28 12.27 -16.34 -9.21
C ARG A 28 10.99 -16.73 -8.45
N TYR A 29 9.98 -15.86 -8.46
CA TYR A 29 8.69 -16.10 -7.77
C TYR A 29 7.53 -16.24 -8.74
N HIS A 30 7.52 -15.50 -9.86
CA HIS A 30 6.37 -15.38 -10.75
C HIS A 30 6.82 -15.29 -12.21
N ALA A 31 6.12 -15.99 -13.11
CA ALA A 31 6.38 -15.91 -14.54
C ALA A 31 5.63 -14.74 -15.22
N SER A 32 4.58 -14.20 -14.58
CA SER A 32 3.78 -13.12 -15.12
C SER A 32 3.21 -12.22 -14.01
N GLU A 33 2.78 -11.00 -14.39
CA GLU A 33 2.11 -10.08 -13.46
C GLU A 33 0.79 -10.65 -12.92
N GLN A 34 0.05 -11.39 -13.74
CA GLN A 34 -1.19 -12.03 -13.30
C GLN A 34 -0.94 -13.11 -12.25
N GLU A 35 0.12 -13.91 -12.45
CA GLU A 35 0.56 -14.91 -11.47
C GLU A 35 1.04 -14.23 -10.18
N ARG A 36 1.82 -13.14 -10.29
CA ARG A 36 2.27 -12.35 -9.14
C ARG A 36 1.07 -11.92 -8.29
N ARG A 37 0.06 -11.28 -8.88
CA ARG A 37 -1.13 -10.82 -8.15
C ARG A 37 -1.84 -11.97 -7.44
N ARG A 38 -2.07 -13.10 -8.12
CA ARG A 38 -2.73 -14.27 -7.51
C ARG A 38 -1.93 -14.86 -6.35
N GLN A 39 -0.63 -15.02 -6.55
CA GLN A 39 0.26 -15.63 -5.57
C GLN A 39 0.46 -14.73 -4.33
N VAL A 40 0.68 -13.43 -4.55
CA VAL A 40 0.83 -12.45 -3.46
C VAL A 40 -0.46 -12.37 -2.64
N ASN A 41 -1.63 -12.29 -3.30
CA ASN A 41 -2.91 -12.28 -2.59
C ASN A 41 -3.11 -13.55 -1.75
N ARG A 42 -2.79 -14.72 -2.33
CA ARG A 42 -2.84 -16.00 -1.59
C ARG A 42 -1.94 -15.99 -0.34
N TRP A 43 -0.70 -15.53 -0.48
CA TRP A 43 0.22 -15.44 0.66
C TRP A 43 -0.29 -14.53 1.77
N PHE A 44 -0.91 -13.41 1.42
CA PHE A 44 -1.53 -12.53 2.40
C PHE A 44 -2.76 -13.18 3.04
N ASP A 45 -3.63 -13.84 2.27
CA ASP A 45 -4.77 -14.58 2.80
C ASP A 45 -4.35 -15.66 3.81
N GLU A 46 -3.36 -16.49 3.43
CA GLU A 46 -2.85 -17.59 4.28
C GLU A 46 -2.13 -17.08 5.53
N SER A 47 -1.50 -15.90 5.46
CA SER A 47 -0.72 -15.34 6.57
C SER A 47 -1.53 -14.42 7.47
N ALA A 48 -2.74 -14.02 7.10
CA ALA A 48 -3.50 -12.94 7.73
C ALA A 48 -3.62 -13.09 9.25
N ALA A 49 -3.99 -14.28 9.74
CA ALA A 49 -4.18 -14.56 11.17
C ALA A 49 -2.89 -14.39 12.01
N HIS A 50 -1.71 -14.42 11.39
CA HIS A 50 -0.42 -14.35 12.05
C HIS A 50 0.43 -13.14 11.62
N TYR A 51 -0.11 -12.34 10.72
CA TYR A 51 0.61 -11.22 10.10
C TYR A 51 1.04 -10.16 11.12
N ASP A 52 0.18 -9.88 12.08
CA ASP A 52 0.48 -8.91 13.14
C ASP A 52 1.65 -9.32 14.02
N PHE A 53 1.75 -10.61 14.37
CA PHE A 53 2.91 -11.13 15.10
C PHE A 53 4.22 -10.85 14.34
N ILE A 54 4.22 -11.11 13.02
CA ILE A 54 5.39 -10.89 12.18
C ILE A 54 5.74 -9.40 12.09
N THR A 55 4.75 -8.53 11.87
CA THR A 55 4.97 -7.08 11.75
C THR A 55 5.38 -6.44 13.07
N GLN A 56 4.89 -6.94 14.20
CA GLN A 56 5.36 -6.54 15.52
C GLN A 56 6.81 -6.94 15.75
N ALA A 57 7.19 -8.17 15.39
CA ALA A 57 8.57 -8.62 15.45
C ALA A 57 9.47 -7.75 14.55
N MET A 58 9.04 -7.41 13.32
CA MET A 58 9.78 -6.54 12.40
C MET A 58 10.06 -5.15 12.96
N SER A 59 9.11 -4.58 13.70
CA SER A 59 9.19 -3.22 14.25
C SER A 59 9.68 -3.15 15.69
N LEU A 60 9.99 -4.30 16.31
CA LEU A 60 10.33 -4.39 17.73
C LEU A 60 9.30 -3.67 18.62
N GLY A 61 8.02 -3.69 18.22
CA GLY A 61 6.91 -3.04 18.91
C GLY A 61 6.70 -1.55 18.64
N SER A 62 7.66 -0.86 18.00
CA SER A 62 7.56 0.59 17.72
C SER A 62 6.55 0.95 16.62
N GLY A 63 6.12 -0.03 15.83
CA GLY A 63 5.33 0.20 14.63
C GLY A 63 3.96 0.86 14.86
N HIS A 64 3.33 0.62 16.00
CA HIS A 64 2.06 1.27 16.37
C HIS A 64 2.23 2.75 16.64
N TRP A 65 3.20 3.11 17.46
CA TRP A 65 3.51 4.51 17.78
C TRP A 65 3.87 5.29 16.50
N TYR A 66 4.77 4.73 15.68
CA TYR A 66 5.21 5.38 14.45
C TYR A 66 4.04 5.67 13.49
N ARG A 67 3.16 4.70 13.23
CA ARG A 67 2.00 4.88 12.35
C ARG A 67 1.05 5.97 12.85
N LYS A 68 0.78 6.01 14.16
CA LYS A 68 -0.03 7.06 14.77
C LYS A 68 0.60 8.44 14.58
N GLN A 69 1.91 8.57 14.81
CA GLN A 69 2.62 9.83 14.62
C GLN A 69 2.61 10.27 13.15
N ALA A 70 2.79 9.34 12.20
CA ALA A 70 2.73 9.64 10.77
C ALA A 70 1.35 10.18 10.33
N LEU A 71 0.25 9.60 10.82
CA LEU A 71 -1.10 10.11 10.58
C LEU A 71 -1.28 11.53 11.12
N LEU A 72 -0.79 11.81 12.33
CA LEU A 72 -0.85 13.15 12.93
C LEU A 72 0.00 14.17 12.14
N ARG A 73 1.21 13.79 11.71
CA ARG A 73 2.07 14.63 10.85
C ARG A 73 1.43 14.92 9.49
N ALA A 74 0.70 13.96 8.93
CA ALA A 74 -0.07 14.16 7.70
C ALA A 74 -1.26 15.11 7.89
N GLY A 75 -1.57 15.48 9.14
CA GLY A 75 -2.64 16.41 9.49
C GLY A 75 -4.00 15.74 9.63
N LEU A 76 -4.04 14.43 9.97
CA LEU A 76 -5.29 13.77 10.31
C LEU A 76 -5.88 14.38 11.58
N ALA A 77 -7.17 14.71 11.55
CA ALA A 77 -7.90 15.36 12.62
C ALA A 77 -9.29 14.75 12.84
N GLU A 78 -9.92 15.12 13.93
CA GLU A 78 -11.27 14.71 14.28
C GLU A 78 -12.28 15.06 13.16
N GLY A 79 -13.25 14.19 12.94
CA GLY A 79 -14.31 14.35 11.94
C GLY A 79 -13.91 14.08 10.49
N MET A 80 -12.62 13.87 10.19
CA MET A 80 -12.15 13.61 8.83
C MET A 80 -12.63 12.26 8.30
N ARG A 81 -12.72 12.17 6.95
CA ARG A 81 -13.05 10.95 6.21
C ARG A 81 -11.76 10.35 5.60
N VAL A 82 -11.41 9.15 6.01
CA VAL A 82 -10.17 8.46 5.65
C VAL A 82 -10.46 7.22 4.82
N LEU A 83 -9.66 6.99 3.79
CA LEU A 83 -9.57 5.72 3.09
C LEU A 83 -8.18 5.12 3.32
N ASP A 84 -8.10 4.00 4.02
CA ASP A 84 -6.87 3.24 4.22
C ASP A 84 -6.77 2.15 3.15
N ILE A 85 -5.86 2.34 2.19
CA ILE A 85 -5.72 1.48 1.01
C ILE A 85 -4.65 0.43 1.27
N ALA A 86 -4.94 -0.83 0.90
CA ALA A 86 -4.19 -2.00 1.31
C ALA A 86 -4.04 -2.02 2.85
N CYS A 87 -5.19 -1.89 3.52
CA CYS A 87 -5.25 -1.74 4.97
C CYS A 87 -4.73 -2.96 5.74
N GLY A 88 -4.57 -4.11 5.07
CA GLY A 88 -4.13 -5.35 5.69
C GLY A 88 -5.03 -5.74 6.86
N THR A 89 -4.43 -6.04 8.00
CA THR A 89 -5.12 -6.36 9.26
C THR A 89 -5.73 -5.12 9.96
N GLY A 90 -5.71 -3.95 9.32
CA GLY A 90 -6.36 -2.73 9.81
C GLY A 90 -5.59 -1.94 10.87
N VAL A 91 -4.28 -2.16 11.03
CA VAL A 91 -3.49 -1.46 12.07
C VAL A 91 -3.49 0.05 11.85
N LEU A 92 -3.25 0.52 10.61
CA LEU A 92 -3.24 1.96 10.31
C LEU A 92 -4.66 2.53 10.37
N ALA A 93 -5.65 1.80 9.82
CA ALA A 93 -7.06 2.17 9.88
C ALA A 93 -7.57 2.34 11.32
N SER A 94 -7.20 1.44 12.25
CA SER A 94 -7.63 1.56 13.66
C SER A 94 -7.05 2.80 14.33
N HIS A 95 -5.78 3.14 14.07
CA HIS A 95 -5.22 4.41 14.56
C HIS A 95 -5.89 5.63 13.95
N ALA A 96 -6.29 5.54 12.66
CA ALA A 96 -7.07 6.60 12.03
C ALA A 96 -8.45 6.75 12.69
N GLN A 97 -9.14 5.65 13.05
CA GLN A 97 -10.41 5.67 13.76
C GLN A 97 -10.30 6.37 15.12
N ASP A 98 -9.23 6.05 15.89
CA ASP A 98 -8.97 6.68 17.19
C ASP A 98 -8.79 8.20 17.07
N ILE A 99 -8.19 8.68 15.96
CA ILE A 99 -7.93 10.11 15.74
C ILE A 99 -9.18 10.83 15.24
N VAL A 100 -9.89 10.25 14.26
CA VAL A 100 -11.05 10.93 13.66
C VAL A 100 -12.29 10.91 14.56
N GLY A 101 -12.32 10.02 15.54
CA GLY A 101 -13.40 9.94 16.52
C GLY A 101 -14.75 9.53 15.93
N VAL A 102 -15.80 9.72 16.72
CA VAL A 102 -17.16 9.27 16.40
C VAL A 102 -17.80 10.04 15.24
N HIS A 103 -17.33 11.24 14.95
CA HIS A 103 -17.83 12.07 13.85
C HIS A 103 -17.08 11.84 12.53
N GLY A 104 -15.97 11.09 12.56
CA GLY A 104 -15.17 10.74 11.40
C GLY A 104 -15.67 9.49 10.69
N LEU A 105 -15.01 9.18 9.57
CA LEU A 105 -15.26 7.98 8.79
C LEU A 105 -13.92 7.36 8.40
N VAL A 106 -13.73 6.08 8.69
CA VAL A 106 -12.60 5.30 8.16
C VAL A 106 -13.13 4.12 7.36
N ILE A 107 -12.63 3.97 6.14
CA ILE A 107 -12.88 2.80 5.29
C ILE A 107 -11.55 2.10 5.06
N GLY A 108 -11.47 0.80 5.34
CA GLY A 108 -10.34 -0.05 4.98
C GLY A 108 -10.59 -0.71 3.63
N LEU A 109 -9.60 -0.68 2.75
CA LEU A 109 -9.65 -1.36 1.45
C LEU A 109 -8.46 -2.28 1.28
N ASP A 110 -8.71 -3.53 0.90
CA ASP A 110 -7.65 -4.52 0.66
C ASP A 110 -8.11 -5.57 -0.38
N PRO A 111 -7.24 -6.07 -1.25
CA PRO A 111 -7.60 -7.15 -2.17
C PRO A 111 -7.76 -8.52 -1.47
N SER A 112 -7.13 -8.72 -0.30
CA SER A 112 -7.16 -9.97 0.46
C SER A 112 -8.39 -10.05 1.37
N ALA A 113 -9.22 -11.06 1.17
CA ALA A 113 -10.37 -11.33 2.04
C ALA A 113 -9.93 -11.75 3.45
N GLY A 114 -8.82 -12.48 3.56
CA GLY A 114 -8.22 -12.86 4.84
C GLY A 114 -7.80 -11.65 5.66
N MET A 115 -7.11 -10.69 5.03
CA MET A 115 -6.72 -9.43 5.67
C MET A 115 -7.93 -8.62 6.13
N LEU A 116 -8.98 -8.50 5.30
CA LEU A 116 -10.20 -7.79 5.66
C LEU A 116 -10.95 -8.49 6.82
N THR A 117 -10.83 -9.80 6.95
CA THR A 117 -11.38 -10.55 8.09
C THR A 117 -10.66 -10.14 9.40
N GLU A 118 -9.34 -10.05 9.37
CA GLU A 118 -8.56 -9.59 10.54
C GLU A 118 -8.82 -8.10 10.83
N ALA A 119 -8.93 -7.26 9.80
CA ALA A 119 -9.31 -5.86 9.97
C ALA A 119 -10.67 -5.70 10.67
N ARG A 120 -11.63 -6.59 10.33
CA ARG A 120 -12.91 -6.65 11.05
C ARG A 120 -12.74 -6.97 12.52
N ARG A 121 -11.93 -7.98 12.84
CA ARG A 121 -11.65 -8.37 14.24
C ARG A 121 -11.01 -7.23 15.03
N ARG A 122 -10.29 -6.35 14.36
CA ARG A 122 -9.68 -5.13 14.93
C ARG A 122 -10.67 -3.97 15.08
N GLY A 123 -11.90 -4.08 14.61
CA GLY A 123 -12.93 -3.04 14.71
C GLY A 123 -13.01 -2.11 13.49
N VAL A 124 -12.35 -2.44 12.38
CA VAL A 124 -12.56 -1.72 11.12
C VAL A 124 -13.83 -2.24 10.47
N ASP A 125 -14.98 -1.61 10.78
CA ASP A 125 -16.30 -2.11 10.36
C ASP A 125 -16.57 -1.88 8.88
N ARG A 126 -16.14 -0.75 8.32
CA ARG A 126 -16.37 -0.40 6.91
C ARG A 126 -15.18 -0.86 6.08
N ARG A 127 -15.39 -1.89 5.28
CA ARG A 127 -14.35 -2.53 4.48
C ARG A 127 -14.82 -2.75 3.05
N VAL A 128 -13.88 -2.65 2.10
CA VAL A 128 -14.11 -2.85 0.68
C VAL A 128 -13.03 -3.79 0.13
N GLN A 129 -13.41 -4.84 -0.55
CA GLN A 129 -12.45 -5.71 -1.24
C GLN A 129 -12.21 -5.16 -2.65
N ALA A 130 -11.02 -4.59 -2.88
CA ALA A 130 -10.63 -4.01 -4.16
C ALA A 130 -9.11 -3.82 -4.25
N VAL A 131 -8.62 -3.49 -5.44
CA VAL A 131 -7.22 -3.13 -5.72
C VAL A 131 -7.06 -1.61 -5.75
N ALA A 132 -5.84 -1.15 -5.47
CA ALA A 132 -5.52 0.28 -5.38
C ALA A 132 -5.67 1.03 -6.73
N GLU A 133 -5.52 0.31 -7.84
CA GLU A 133 -5.58 0.85 -9.21
C GLU A 133 -7.02 1.03 -9.74
N ALA A 134 -8.03 0.50 -9.01
CA ALA A 134 -9.44 0.57 -9.42
C ALA A 134 -10.33 0.63 -8.18
N LEU A 135 -10.52 1.82 -7.64
CA LEU A 135 -11.27 2.06 -6.41
C LEU A 135 -12.78 2.12 -6.70
N PRO A 136 -13.62 1.20 -6.17
CA PRO A 136 -15.07 1.21 -6.38
C PRO A 136 -15.77 2.25 -5.50
N LEU A 137 -15.23 3.45 -5.48
CA LEU A 137 -15.65 4.56 -4.63
C LEU A 137 -15.82 5.83 -5.47
N GLY A 138 -16.78 6.67 -5.09
CA GLY A 138 -17.04 7.93 -5.77
C GLY A 138 -15.90 8.93 -5.63
N SER A 139 -15.82 9.86 -6.59
CA SER A 139 -14.84 10.95 -6.58
C SER A 139 -15.07 11.91 -5.40
N GLU A 140 -14.00 12.54 -4.92
CA GLU A 140 -14.03 13.65 -3.95
C GLU A 140 -14.75 13.31 -2.63
N ARG A 141 -14.45 12.15 -2.06
CA ARG A 141 -15.11 11.64 -0.84
C ARG A 141 -14.26 11.70 0.42
N PHE A 142 -12.94 11.76 0.28
CA PHE A 142 -12.03 11.58 1.40
C PHE A 142 -11.15 12.81 1.64
N ASP A 143 -10.88 13.09 2.90
CA ASP A 143 -9.99 14.17 3.34
C ASP A 143 -8.55 13.67 3.40
N LEU A 144 -8.34 12.36 3.70
CA LEU A 144 -7.04 11.73 3.73
C LEU A 144 -7.11 10.31 3.16
N LEU A 145 -6.12 9.95 2.34
CA LEU A 145 -5.80 8.58 2.00
C LEU A 145 -4.54 8.15 2.74
N SER A 146 -4.55 6.94 3.28
CA SER A 146 -3.36 6.30 3.83
C SER A 146 -3.05 4.99 3.09
N MET A 147 -1.76 4.66 2.99
CA MET A 147 -1.27 3.35 2.56
C MET A 147 -0.04 3.00 3.38
N GLY A 148 -0.07 1.88 4.10
CA GLY A 148 1.04 1.46 4.95
C GLY A 148 1.80 0.27 4.39
N TYR A 149 3.02 0.49 3.86
CA TYR A 149 3.97 -0.56 3.44
C TYR A 149 3.48 -1.48 2.32
N ALA A 150 2.61 -0.98 1.45
CA ALA A 150 1.97 -1.77 0.40
C ALA A 150 2.21 -1.25 -1.02
N LEU A 151 2.80 -0.06 -1.19
CA LEU A 151 2.98 0.57 -2.51
C LEU A 151 3.76 -0.33 -3.49
N ARG A 152 4.72 -1.10 -3.00
CA ARG A 152 5.50 -2.05 -3.80
C ARG A 152 4.70 -3.25 -4.34
N HIS A 153 3.43 -3.41 -3.91
CA HIS A 153 2.56 -4.50 -4.38
C HIS A 153 1.55 -4.06 -5.45
N VAL A 154 1.42 -2.75 -5.73
CA VAL A 154 0.59 -2.28 -6.83
C VAL A 154 1.21 -2.67 -8.18
N ALA A 155 0.43 -2.68 -9.23
CA ALA A 155 0.93 -3.03 -10.56
C ALA A 155 1.37 -1.83 -11.38
N ASP A 156 0.79 -0.65 -11.10
CA ASP A 156 1.08 0.59 -11.81
C ASP A 156 0.89 1.79 -10.89
N LEU A 157 1.98 2.50 -10.57
CA LEU A 157 1.98 3.70 -9.73
C LEU A 157 1.13 4.83 -10.35
N ARG A 158 1.18 5.01 -11.68
CA ARG A 158 0.42 6.07 -12.36
C ARG A 158 -1.09 5.82 -12.27
N ALA A 159 -1.52 4.59 -12.50
CA ALA A 159 -2.93 4.22 -12.34
C ALA A 159 -3.40 4.39 -10.89
N THR A 160 -2.58 3.92 -9.95
CA THR A 160 -2.84 4.04 -8.51
C THR A 160 -3.01 5.51 -8.09
N PHE A 161 -2.07 6.38 -8.46
CA PHE A 161 -2.11 7.78 -8.03
C PHE A 161 -3.21 8.59 -8.72
N ARG A 162 -3.60 8.25 -9.96
CA ARG A 162 -4.80 8.83 -10.59
C ARG A 162 -6.07 8.49 -9.80
N GLU A 163 -6.23 7.24 -9.35
CA GLU A 163 -7.36 6.83 -8.51
C GLU A 163 -7.34 7.53 -7.15
N TYR A 164 -6.16 7.68 -6.54
CA TYR A 164 -6.02 8.41 -5.28
C TYR A 164 -6.48 9.86 -5.42
N ARG A 165 -5.99 10.53 -6.48
CA ARG A 165 -6.40 11.91 -6.77
C ARG A 165 -7.90 12.02 -7.05
N ARG A 166 -8.49 11.04 -7.74
CA ARG A 166 -9.92 11.04 -8.06
C ARG A 166 -10.80 11.00 -6.80
N VAL A 167 -10.49 10.15 -5.85
CA VAL A 167 -11.35 9.94 -4.65
C VAL A 167 -11.08 10.94 -3.52
N LEU A 168 -9.93 11.61 -3.52
CA LEU A 168 -9.63 12.70 -2.59
C LEU A 168 -10.46 13.95 -2.93
N LYS A 169 -10.89 14.67 -1.92
CA LYS A 169 -11.45 16.02 -2.07
C LYS A 169 -10.36 17.02 -2.51
N PRO A 170 -10.71 18.16 -3.14
CA PRO A 170 -9.77 19.28 -3.29
C PRO A 170 -9.15 19.65 -1.93
N GLY A 171 -7.81 19.77 -1.89
CA GLY A 171 -7.07 19.98 -0.64
C GLY A 171 -6.88 18.73 0.23
N GLY A 172 -7.45 17.59 -0.16
CA GLY A 172 -7.24 16.31 0.51
C GLY A 172 -5.80 15.82 0.35
N LYS A 173 -5.35 14.99 1.30
CA LYS A 173 -3.95 14.57 1.39
C LYS A 173 -3.78 13.07 1.18
N VAL A 174 -2.62 12.68 0.69
CA VAL A 174 -2.16 11.29 0.66
C VAL A 174 -0.99 11.11 1.62
N LEU A 175 -0.97 9.99 2.35
CA LEU A 175 0.13 9.51 3.19
C LEU A 175 0.50 8.09 2.77
N ILE A 176 1.72 7.90 2.27
CA ILE A 176 2.25 6.58 1.91
C ILE A 176 3.46 6.29 2.79
N LEU A 177 3.34 5.24 3.62
CA LEU A 177 4.43 4.74 4.45
C LEU A 177 5.15 3.62 3.71
N GLU A 178 6.48 3.70 3.62
CA GLU A 178 7.32 2.67 3.03
C GLU A 178 8.64 2.47 3.79
N ILE A 179 9.21 1.27 3.68
CA ILE A 179 10.58 1.01 4.11
C ILE A 179 11.49 1.30 2.94
N THR A 180 12.43 2.23 3.13
CA THR A 180 13.46 2.54 2.15
C THR A 180 14.81 2.14 2.68
N PRO A 181 15.58 1.32 1.95
CA PRO A 181 16.92 0.94 2.36
C PRO A 181 17.82 2.15 2.59
N PRO A 182 18.63 2.18 3.67
CA PRO A 182 19.59 3.24 3.91
C PRO A 182 20.64 3.32 2.80
N ARG A 183 21.13 4.53 2.49
CA ARG A 183 22.18 4.73 1.49
C ARG A 183 23.56 4.26 1.98
N SER A 184 23.81 4.27 3.29
CA SER A 184 25.07 3.87 3.90
C SER A 184 25.22 2.35 3.92
N ARG A 185 26.42 1.83 3.59
CA ARG A 185 26.67 0.39 3.43
C ARG A 185 26.39 -0.42 4.70
N LEU A 186 26.85 0.04 5.85
CA LEU A 186 26.68 -0.72 7.10
C LEU A 186 25.22 -0.80 7.56
N PRO A 187 24.45 0.29 7.69
CA PRO A 187 23.03 0.21 8.00
C PRO A 187 22.24 -0.62 6.97
N PHE A 188 22.58 -0.52 5.69
CA PHE A 188 21.96 -1.36 4.65
C PHE A 188 22.20 -2.84 4.88
N GLN A 189 23.45 -3.26 5.17
CA GLN A 189 23.78 -4.65 5.44
C GLN A 189 23.09 -5.18 6.71
N LEU A 190 22.99 -4.35 7.75
CA LEU A 190 22.27 -4.70 8.98
C LEU A 190 20.77 -4.89 8.71
N LEU A 191 20.15 -3.97 7.97
CA LEU A 191 18.74 -4.08 7.59
C LEU A 191 18.49 -5.30 6.71
N ARG A 192 19.36 -5.55 5.72
CA ARG A 192 19.31 -6.73 4.84
C ARG A 192 19.44 -8.02 5.62
N PHE A 193 20.35 -8.08 6.58
CA PHE A 193 20.49 -9.25 7.44
C PHE A 193 19.24 -9.46 8.29
N TYR A 194 18.75 -8.38 8.92
CA TYR A 194 17.58 -8.44 9.79
C TYR A 194 16.31 -8.85 9.02
N LEU A 195 15.93 -8.07 8.00
CA LEU A 195 14.70 -8.34 7.25
C LEU A 195 14.82 -9.54 6.29
N GLY A 196 16.00 -9.76 5.72
CA GLY A 196 16.22 -10.83 4.73
C GLY A 196 16.53 -12.20 5.33
N ARG A 197 17.01 -12.29 6.60
CA ARG A 197 17.38 -13.56 7.24
C ARG A 197 16.72 -13.78 8.59
N VAL A 198 16.78 -12.81 9.50
CA VAL A 198 16.25 -12.99 10.87
C VAL A 198 14.72 -13.08 10.82
N ILE A 199 14.05 -12.12 10.21
CA ILE A 199 12.58 -12.09 10.16
C ILE A 199 11.97 -13.32 9.45
N PRO A 200 12.48 -13.82 8.31
CA PRO A 200 11.98 -15.08 7.72
C PRO A 200 12.16 -16.32 8.63
N VAL A 201 13.18 -16.34 9.49
CA VAL A 201 13.36 -17.42 10.48
C VAL A 201 12.34 -17.27 11.61
N VAL A 202 12.17 -16.07 12.15
CA VAL A 202 11.15 -15.78 13.19
C VAL A 202 9.75 -16.11 12.65
N ALA A 203 9.43 -15.69 11.43
CA ALA A 203 8.14 -16.00 10.79
C ALA A 203 7.92 -17.52 10.61
N ARG A 204 8.99 -18.29 10.32
CA ARG A 204 8.92 -19.75 10.20
C ARG A 204 8.67 -20.44 11.54
N LEU A 205 9.29 -19.95 12.60
CA LEU A 205 9.15 -20.51 13.97
C LEU A 205 7.84 -20.08 14.62
N GLY A 206 7.23 -19.00 14.14
CA GLY A 206 5.92 -18.53 14.55
C GLY A 206 4.77 -19.35 13.95
N PRO A 207 3.53 -18.99 14.31
CA PRO A 207 2.34 -19.76 13.92
C PRO A 207 2.09 -19.86 12.41
N GLY A 208 2.67 -18.96 11.58
CA GLY A 208 2.51 -18.95 10.12
C GLY A 208 3.40 -19.94 9.34
N GLY A 209 4.38 -20.56 9.97
CA GLY A 209 5.18 -21.65 9.41
C GLY A 209 5.92 -21.30 8.10
N ARG A 210 5.91 -22.27 7.14
CA ARG A 210 6.64 -22.12 5.86
C ARG A 210 6.06 -21.03 4.94
N GLY A 211 4.75 -20.81 4.96
CA GLY A 211 4.08 -19.77 4.16
C GLY A 211 4.52 -18.37 4.57
N ALA A 212 4.50 -18.09 5.87
CA ALA A 212 4.99 -16.82 6.42
C ALA A 212 6.46 -16.55 6.10
N ARG A 213 7.31 -17.60 6.13
CA ARG A 213 8.71 -17.46 5.70
C ARG A 213 8.84 -17.06 4.23
N ALA A 214 8.05 -17.66 3.34
CA ALA A 214 8.09 -17.33 1.91
C ALA A 214 7.66 -15.89 1.67
N LEU A 215 6.57 -15.44 2.33
CA LEU A 215 6.09 -14.07 2.28
C LEU A 215 7.16 -13.08 2.77
N MET A 216 7.84 -13.37 3.88
CA MET A 216 8.87 -12.45 4.42
C MET A 216 10.13 -12.38 3.56
N LYS A 217 10.50 -13.46 2.88
CA LYS A 217 11.57 -13.39 1.87
C LYS A 217 11.16 -12.52 0.68
N TYR A 218 9.97 -12.74 0.15
CA TYR A 218 9.42 -11.93 -0.93
C TYR A 218 9.32 -10.46 -0.50
N TYR A 219 8.88 -10.19 0.73
CA TYR A 219 8.80 -8.86 1.31
C TYR A 219 10.15 -8.12 1.22
N TRP A 220 11.24 -8.76 1.71
CA TRP A 220 12.56 -8.15 1.62
C TRP A 220 12.98 -7.90 0.17
N ASP A 221 12.78 -8.88 -0.71
CA ASP A 221 13.16 -8.77 -2.10
C ASP A 221 12.43 -7.62 -2.83
N THR A 222 11.17 -7.38 -2.49
CA THR A 222 10.42 -6.23 -3.04
C THR A 222 10.90 -4.90 -2.44
N VAL A 223 11.33 -4.85 -1.18
CA VAL A 223 11.95 -3.66 -0.59
C VAL A 223 13.28 -3.33 -1.26
N GLU A 224 14.13 -4.34 -1.46
CA GLU A 224 15.47 -4.18 -2.06
C GLU A 224 15.41 -3.73 -3.54
N ASN A 225 14.39 -4.18 -4.27
CA ASN A 225 14.22 -3.88 -5.70
C ASN A 225 13.18 -2.78 -5.99
N CYS A 226 12.65 -2.12 -4.96
CA CYS A 226 11.70 -1.02 -5.14
C CYS A 226 12.36 0.15 -5.88
N VAL A 227 11.57 0.84 -6.70
CA VAL A 227 12.02 2.07 -7.36
C VAL A 227 12.51 3.08 -6.33
N ALA A 228 13.46 3.90 -6.74
CA ALA A 228 14.00 4.95 -5.88
C ALA A 228 12.91 5.95 -5.46
N PRO A 229 12.97 6.49 -4.23
CA PRO A 229 11.96 7.44 -3.75
C PRO A 229 11.65 8.61 -4.69
N PRO A 230 12.59 9.21 -5.42
CA PRO A 230 12.27 10.26 -6.40
C PRO A 230 11.26 9.83 -7.45
N VAL A 231 11.31 8.58 -7.93
CA VAL A 231 10.35 8.06 -8.93
C VAL A 231 8.92 8.04 -8.37
N ILE A 232 8.76 7.75 -7.07
CA ILE A 232 7.45 7.77 -6.40
C ILE A 232 6.92 9.20 -6.31
N LEU A 233 7.80 10.16 -5.96
CA LEU A 233 7.44 11.57 -5.84
C LEU A 233 7.07 12.16 -7.20
N GLU A 234 7.87 11.91 -8.24
CA GLU A 234 7.60 12.30 -9.63
C GLU A 234 6.26 11.73 -10.12
N ALA A 235 5.97 10.47 -9.84
CA ALA A 235 4.70 9.85 -10.22
C ALA A 235 3.49 10.48 -9.51
N LEU A 236 3.65 10.98 -8.28
CA LEU A 236 2.62 11.77 -7.59
C LEU A 236 2.41 13.12 -8.29
N GLU A 237 3.50 13.83 -8.65
CA GLU A 237 3.45 15.08 -9.40
C GLU A 237 2.80 14.90 -10.78
N GLU A 238 3.19 13.86 -11.53
CA GLU A 238 2.58 13.48 -12.82
C GLU A 238 1.07 13.21 -12.70
N ALA A 239 0.62 12.65 -11.57
CA ALA A 239 -0.80 12.45 -11.29
C ALA A 239 -1.54 13.75 -10.92
N GLY A 240 -0.84 14.89 -10.81
CA GLY A 240 -1.39 16.22 -10.53
C GLY A 240 -1.54 16.54 -9.04
N PHE A 241 -0.76 15.88 -8.20
CA PHE A 241 -0.60 16.28 -6.79
C PHE A 241 0.36 17.45 -6.65
N SER A 242 0.15 18.26 -5.63
CA SER A 242 1.01 19.38 -5.23
C SER A 242 1.63 19.13 -3.84
N SER A 243 2.56 19.98 -3.44
CA SER A 243 3.23 19.88 -2.12
C SER A 243 3.77 18.48 -1.83
N VAL A 244 4.30 17.82 -2.88
CA VAL A 244 4.86 16.48 -2.78
C VAL A 244 6.11 16.52 -1.92
N SER A 245 6.15 15.74 -0.86
CA SER A 245 7.28 15.72 0.07
C SER A 245 7.54 14.33 0.64
N ARG A 246 8.76 14.13 1.12
CA ARG A 246 9.19 12.91 1.78
C ARG A 246 9.87 13.22 3.09
N HIS A 247 9.32 12.69 4.19
CA HIS A 247 9.96 12.64 5.49
C HIS A 247 10.58 11.27 5.73
N VAL A 248 11.75 11.21 6.37
CA VAL A 248 12.43 9.94 6.70
C VAL A 248 12.68 9.87 8.20
N GLU A 249 12.07 8.90 8.83
CA GLU A 249 12.24 8.61 10.25
C GLU A 249 13.23 7.46 10.44
N MET A 250 14.13 7.58 11.41
CA MET A 250 15.16 6.58 11.76
C MET A 250 16.00 6.09 10.56
N GLY A 251 16.07 6.86 9.46
CA GLY A 251 16.86 6.53 8.27
C GLY A 251 16.31 5.42 7.38
N VAL A 252 15.16 4.82 7.73
CA VAL A 252 14.56 3.68 6.99
C VAL A 252 13.06 3.82 6.73
N PHE A 253 12.32 4.54 7.57
CA PHE A 253 10.89 4.72 7.40
C PHE A 253 10.62 5.99 6.58
N SER A 254 10.01 5.83 5.42
CA SER A 254 9.64 6.93 4.54
C SER A 254 8.15 7.21 4.64
N GLU A 255 7.83 8.49 4.79
CA GLU A 255 6.49 9.06 4.72
C GLU A 255 6.44 9.93 3.47
N ASN A 256 5.82 9.44 2.42
CA ASN A 256 5.60 10.25 1.22
C ASN A 256 4.21 10.89 1.35
N THR A 257 4.16 12.22 1.28
CA THR A 257 2.91 12.98 1.41
C THR A 257 2.73 13.90 0.21
N ALA A 258 1.48 14.14 -0.16
CA ALA A 258 1.13 15.07 -1.22
C ALA A 258 -0.30 15.61 -1.01
N VAL A 259 -0.63 16.71 -1.66
CA VAL A 259 -1.93 17.40 -1.59
C VAL A 259 -2.58 17.40 -2.97
N ARG A 260 -3.87 17.05 -3.02
CA ARG A 260 -4.67 17.16 -4.26
C ARG A 260 -4.96 18.59 -4.65
#